data_a1560d844ccbffe01daaf83dc8ec2f95
#
_entry.id   a1560d844ccbffe01daaf83dc8ec2f95
#
_cell.length_a   1.000
_cell.length_b   1.000
_cell.length_c   1.000
_cell.angle_alpha   90.00
_cell.angle_beta   90.00
_cell.angle_gamma   90.00
#
_symmetry.space_group_name_H-M   'P 1'
#
loop_
_entity.id
_entity.type
_entity.pdbx_description
1 polymer ?
#
loop_
_entity_poly.entity_id
_entity_poly.type
_entity_poly.pdbx_seq_one_letter_code
_entity_poly.pdbx_strand_id
1 'polypeptide(L)'
;MVVGTQPVGRAMGHLAIKNLSKIYGNPDSTGSVVALRDVTLEVQNHQFCAILGHSGCGKTTLLNIAAGFEPPTTGTVAVDDVPIRVPGWQNTMIFQDYALFPWMDVCQNIAFGLEMKKLPTHKRKDITRHYVDLVGLVGFEDKFPHQLSGGMRQRVAIARALAVQPHLLLMDEPFAALDAQNRTFMQDELVRIWQREPKTVVLVTHSIDEAIKVSDCIAVMTRRPGRVKEFINVNLPRPRDEDDLAYLQLRRRLRDLIHEEV
;
A
#
# COMPACT_ATOMS: atom_id res chain seq x y z
N MET A 1 33.36 2.40 -4.86
CA MET A 1 31.91 2.55 -4.64
C MET A 1 31.70 3.26 -3.32
N VAL A 2 31.32 4.53 -3.38
CA VAL A 2 31.16 5.38 -2.19
C VAL A 2 29.81 5.04 -1.58
N VAL A 3 29.80 4.40 -0.42
CA VAL A 3 28.62 4.22 0.42
C VAL A 3 28.35 5.60 1.05
N GLY A 4 27.42 6.34 0.48
CA GLY A 4 26.97 7.62 1.04
C GLY A 4 26.34 7.39 2.41
N THR A 5 26.95 7.94 3.43
CA THR A 5 26.39 8.06 4.78
C THR A 5 25.13 8.95 4.69
N GLN A 6 23.96 8.36 4.85
CA GLN A 6 22.72 9.13 4.98
C GLN A 6 22.73 9.90 6.30
N PRO A 7 22.26 11.17 6.31
CA PRO A 7 22.15 11.93 7.55
C PRO A 7 21.08 11.29 8.46
N VAL A 8 21.46 11.06 9.70
CA VAL A 8 20.58 10.59 10.79
C VAL A 8 19.53 11.69 11.05
N GLY A 9 18.24 11.36 10.86
CA GLY A 9 17.15 12.20 11.37
C GLY A 9 16.14 12.76 10.37
N ARG A 10 16.20 12.48 9.06
CA ARG A 10 15.13 12.89 8.13
C ARG A 10 14.02 11.81 8.13
N ALA A 11 12.78 12.23 8.44
CA ALA A 11 11.63 11.36 8.23
C ALA A 11 11.62 10.88 6.78
N MET A 12 11.53 9.56 6.54
CA MET A 12 11.63 8.96 5.21
C MET A 12 10.27 8.44 4.76
N GLY A 13 10.03 8.48 3.44
CA GLY A 13 8.84 7.93 2.83
C GLY A 13 7.94 8.95 2.12
N HIS A 14 8.40 10.19 1.88
CA HIS A 14 7.65 11.15 1.08
C HIS A 14 7.52 10.67 -0.36
N LEU A 15 6.29 10.34 -0.80
CA LEU A 15 6.00 9.96 -2.18
C LEU A 15 5.59 11.18 -2.98
N ALA A 16 6.28 11.44 -4.10
CA ALA A 16 5.92 12.46 -5.06
C ALA A 16 5.70 11.85 -6.45
N ILE A 17 4.51 12.02 -7.00
CA ILE A 17 4.12 11.66 -8.36
C ILE A 17 3.82 12.96 -9.09
N LYS A 18 4.49 13.23 -10.25
CA LYS A 18 4.35 14.48 -10.99
C LYS A 18 4.05 14.23 -12.46
N ASN A 19 2.89 14.71 -12.92
CA ASN A 19 2.43 14.67 -14.33
C ASN A 19 2.57 13.28 -14.96
N LEU A 20 2.30 12.24 -14.19
CA LEU A 20 2.51 10.86 -14.58
C LEU A 20 1.43 10.41 -15.55
N SER A 21 1.84 9.89 -16.72
CA SER A 21 0.94 9.24 -17.66
C SER A 21 1.46 7.85 -18.03
N LYS A 22 0.51 6.93 -18.30
CA LYS A 22 0.81 5.58 -18.77
C LYS A 22 -0.08 5.21 -19.94
N ILE A 23 0.57 4.85 -21.04
CA ILE A 23 -0.07 4.38 -22.26
C ILE A 23 0.45 2.96 -22.54
N TYR A 24 -0.46 2.02 -22.72
CA TYR A 24 -0.15 0.67 -23.19
C TYR A 24 -0.35 0.57 -24.70
N GLY A 25 0.54 -0.12 -25.37
CA GLY A 25 0.58 -0.20 -26.84
C GLY A 25 1.37 0.95 -27.47
N ASN A 26 1.39 0.99 -28.78
CA ASN A 26 2.04 2.07 -29.52
C ASN A 26 1.14 3.33 -29.47
N PRO A 27 1.61 4.50 -28.97
CA PRO A 27 0.81 5.71 -28.84
C PRO A 27 0.12 6.17 -30.13
N ASP A 28 0.74 5.86 -31.29
CA ASP A 28 0.24 6.27 -32.61
C ASP A 28 -0.69 5.22 -33.26
N SER A 29 -0.99 4.11 -32.58
CA SER A 29 -1.86 3.04 -33.08
C SER A 29 -3.29 3.15 -32.55
N THR A 30 -4.26 2.72 -33.36
CA THR A 30 -5.68 2.66 -32.99
C THR A 30 -5.98 1.67 -31.85
N GLY A 31 -4.98 0.89 -31.39
CA GLY A 31 -5.09 -0.07 -30.29
C GLY A 31 -4.44 0.38 -28.97
N SER A 32 -3.95 1.61 -28.88
CA SER A 32 -3.35 2.11 -27.65
C SER A 32 -4.40 2.38 -26.57
N VAL A 33 -4.04 2.10 -25.30
CA VAL A 33 -4.90 2.30 -24.13
C VAL A 33 -4.22 3.27 -23.19
N VAL A 34 -4.82 4.45 -23.00
CA VAL A 34 -4.39 5.42 -21.99
C VAL A 34 -4.94 4.95 -20.64
N ALA A 35 -4.09 4.37 -19.82
CA ALA A 35 -4.46 3.90 -18.48
C ALA A 35 -4.47 5.05 -17.46
N LEU A 36 -3.43 5.89 -17.48
CA LEU A 36 -3.28 7.05 -16.59
C LEU A 36 -2.94 8.28 -17.42
N ARG A 37 -3.46 9.45 -17.00
CA ARG A 37 -3.18 10.72 -17.67
C ARG A 37 -2.96 11.83 -16.65
N ASP A 38 -1.78 12.46 -16.68
CA ASP A 38 -1.39 13.64 -15.89
C ASP A 38 -1.69 13.49 -14.39
N VAL A 39 -1.40 12.31 -13.83
CA VAL A 39 -1.58 12.04 -12.40
C VAL A 39 -0.51 12.79 -11.62
N THR A 40 -0.95 13.68 -10.72
CA THR A 40 -0.09 14.35 -9.75
C THR A 40 -0.64 14.08 -8.36
N LEU A 41 0.22 13.56 -7.46
CA LEU A 41 -0.13 13.14 -6.12
C LEU A 41 1.09 13.26 -5.21
N GLU A 42 0.91 13.84 -4.03
CA GLU A 42 1.89 13.84 -2.96
C GLU A 42 1.34 13.16 -1.71
N VAL A 43 2.14 12.26 -1.12
CA VAL A 43 1.83 11.62 0.17
C VAL A 43 2.97 11.92 1.12
N GLN A 44 2.64 12.57 2.24
CA GLN A 44 3.65 12.99 3.21
C GLN A 44 4.22 11.81 4.00
N ASN A 45 5.39 12.00 4.59
CA ASN A 45 6.01 10.99 5.46
C ASN A 45 5.04 10.49 6.52
N HIS A 46 4.99 9.18 6.70
CA HIS A 46 4.15 8.51 7.69
C HIS A 46 2.64 8.72 7.50
N GLN A 47 2.22 9.18 6.35
CA GLN A 47 0.81 9.35 6.01
C GLN A 47 0.25 8.07 5.40
N PHE A 48 -0.96 7.72 5.77
CA PHE A 48 -1.72 6.65 5.16
C PHE A 48 -2.65 7.23 4.09
N CYS A 49 -2.36 6.99 2.81
CA CYS A 49 -3.15 7.47 1.68
C CYS A 49 -3.95 6.33 1.05
N ALA A 50 -5.25 6.53 0.85
CA ALA A 50 -6.06 5.63 0.03
C ALA A 50 -6.25 6.22 -1.38
N ILE A 51 -6.06 5.39 -2.41
CA ILE A 51 -6.43 5.70 -3.79
C ILE A 51 -7.75 4.99 -4.06
N LEU A 52 -8.82 5.78 -4.18
CA LEU A 52 -10.20 5.31 -4.33
C LEU A 52 -10.69 5.51 -5.76
N GLY A 53 -11.32 4.50 -6.35
CA GLY A 53 -11.92 4.61 -7.69
C GLY A 53 -12.49 3.30 -8.21
N HIS A 54 -13.20 3.38 -9.33
CA HIS A 54 -13.80 2.21 -9.99
C HIS A 54 -12.76 1.17 -10.43
N SER A 55 -13.21 -0.08 -10.59
CA SER A 55 -12.38 -1.12 -11.22
C SER A 55 -11.97 -0.69 -12.63
N GLY A 56 -10.69 -0.93 -12.97
CA GLY A 56 -10.12 -0.59 -14.28
C GLY A 56 -9.78 0.88 -14.50
N CYS A 57 -9.87 1.75 -13.51
CA CYS A 57 -9.48 3.17 -13.63
C CYS A 57 -7.95 3.42 -13.59
N GLY A 58 -7.12 2.39 -13.39
CA GLY A 58 -5.67 2.50 -13.40
C GLY A 58 -4.99 2.47 -12.03
N LYS A 59 -5.69 2.18 -10.93
CA LYS A 59 -5.12 2.13 -9.57
C LYS A 59 -3.93 1.17 -9.45
N THR A 60 -4.11 -0.08 -9.88
CA THR A 60 -3.04 -1.09 -9.89
C THR A 60 -1.88 -0.67 -10.80
N THR A 61 -2.16 -0.04 -11.96
CA THR A 61 -1.12 0.53 -12.83
C THR A 61 -0.30 1.59 -12.10
N LEU A 62 -0.96 2.51 -11.38
CA LEU A 62 -0.28 3.55 -10.59
C LEU A 62 0.58 2.93 -9.48
N LEU A 63 0.04 1.90 -8.81
CA LEU A 63 0.75 1.18 -7.76
C LEU A 63 1.99 0.44 -8.30
N ASN A 64 1.85 -0.23 -9.46
CA ASN A 64 2.97 -0.93 -10.13
C ASN A 64 4.09 0.04 -10.52
N ILE A 65 3.74 1.24 -11.00
CA ILE A 65 4.73 2.27 -11.30
C ILE A 65 5.40 2.77 -10.01
N ALA A 66 4.64 3.00 -8.93
CA ALA A 66 5.18 3.38 -7.64
C ALA A 66 6.02 2.29 -6.97
N ALA A 67 5.80 1.01 -7.30
CA ALA A 67 6.65 -0.12 -6.89
C ALA A 67 7.91 -0.28 -7.76
N GLY A 68 7.97 0.37 -8.92
CA GLY A 68 9.05 0.23 -9.89
C GLY A 68 8.94 -1.00 -10.79
N PHE A 69 7.79 -1.68 -10.81
CA PHE A 69 7.54 -2.83 -11.69
C PHE A 69 7.33 -2.42 -13.16
N GLU A 70 6.80 -1.20 -13.35
CA GLU A 70 6.55 -0.64 -14.66
C GLU A 70 7.08 0.80 -14.75
N PRO A 71 7.69 1.21 -15.87
CA PRO A 71 8.03 2.61 -16.09
C PRO A 71 6.78 3.40 -16.50
N PRO A 72 6.66 4.67 -16.12
CA PRO A 72 5.67 5.57 -16.69
C PRO A 72 6.00 5.85 -18.17
N THR A 73 4.99 6.27 -18.96
CA THR A 73 5.24 6.79 -20.34
C THR A 73 5.78 8.20 -20.26
N THR A 74 5.23 9.05 -19.41
CA THR A 74 5.72 10.41 -19.12
C THR A 74 5.57 10.72 -17.63
N GLY A 75 6.21 11.78 -17.17
CA GLY A 75 6.19 12.19 -15.77
C GLY A 75 7.19 11.42 -14.91
N THR A 76 7.09 11.58 -13.61
CA THR A 76 8.05 11.02 -12.65
C THR A 76 7.35 10.52 -11.40
N VAL A 77 7.97 9.50 -10.77
CA VAL A 77 7.64 9.02 -9.43
C VAL A 77 8.92 8.94 -8.61
N ALA A 78 8.89 9.48 -7.40
CA ALA A 78 10.04 9.51 -6.50
C ALA A 78 9.61 9.27 -5.05
N VAL A 79 10.50 8.66 -4.26
CA VAL A 79 10.39 8.57 -2.80
C VAL A 79 11.60 9.28 -2.20
N ASP A 80 11.38 10.22 -1.30
CA ASP A 80 12.43 11.04 -0.68
C ASP A 80 13.33 11.72 -1.72
N ASP A 81 12.72 12.26 -2.78
CA ASP A 81 13.39 12.87 -3.95
C ASP A 81 14.25 11.90 -4.79
N VAL A 82 14.24 10.60 -4.47
CA VAL A 82 14.94 9.55 -5.26
C VAL A 82 13.97 8.95 -6.27
N PRO A 83 14.22 9.10 -7.58
CA PRO A 83 13.36 8.53 -8.61
C PRO A 83 13.26 7.00 -8.52
N ILE A 84 12.04 6.48 -8.55
CA ILE A 84 11.79 5.04 -8.63
C ILE A 84 11.92 4.60 -10.09
N ARG A 85 12.81 3.66 -10.36
CA ARG A 85 13.05 3.11 -11.71
C ARG A 85 12.98 1.59 -11.77
N VAL A 86 13.24 0.94 -10.65
CA VAL A 86 13.26 -0.52 -10.49
C VAL A 86 12.69 -0.90 -9.13
N PRO A 87 12.18 -2.12 -8.97
CA PRO A 87 11.73 -2.62 -7.67
C PRO A 87 12.87 -2.65 -6.64
N GLY A 88 12.53 -2.35 -5.39
CA GLY A 88 13.49 -2.37 -4.29
C GLY A 88 12.80 -2.55 -2.95
N TRP A 89 13.56 -2.95 -1.94
CA TRP A 89 13.04 -3.14 -0.58
C TRP A 89 12.49 -1.83 0.05
N GLN A 90 12.90 -0.67 -0.51
CA GLN A 90 12.42 0.64 -0.05
C GLN A 90 10.93 0.84 -0.38
N ASN A 91 10.43 0.23 -1.46
CA ASN A 91 9.07 0.35 -1.96
C ASN A 91 8.44 -1.04 -1.99
N THR A 92 8.00 -1.53 -0.84
CA THR A 92 7.47 -2.89 -0.71
C THR A 92 5.98 -2.92 -1.05
N MET A 93 5.54 -3.95 -1.78
CA MET A 93 4.15 -4.13 -2.18
C MET A 93 3.53 -5.37 -1.54
N ILE A 94 2.31 -5.22 -1.04
CA ILE A 94 1.42 -6.30 -0.64
C ILE A 94 0.39 -6.47 -1.75
N PHE A 95 0.35 -7.67 -2.35
CA PHE A 95 -0.57 -8.03 -3.42
C PHE A 95 -1.91 -8.51 -2.88
N GLN A 96 -2.93 -8.50 -3.71
CA GLN A 96 -4.29 -8.92 -3.37
C GLN A 96 -4.36 -10.37 -2.87
N ASP A 97 -3.56 -11.28 -3.41
CA ASP A 97 -3.47 -12.70 -3.05
C ASP A 97 -2.41 -13.00 -1.96
N TYR A 98 -1.88 -11.93 -1.30
CA TYR A 98 -0.83 -11.97 -0.28
C TYR A 98 0.54 -12.48 -0.77
N ALA A 99 0.62 -13.21 -1.86
CA ALA A 99 1.82 -13.76 -2.50
C ALA A 99 2.81 -14.38 -1.49
N LEU A 100 2.30 -15.17 -0.52
CA LEU A 100 3.14 -15.92 0.42
C LEU A 100 3.81 -17.10 -0.30
N PHE A 101 5.04 -17.39 0.09
CA PHE A 101 5.74 -18.59 -0.38
C PHE A 101 5.13 -19.84 0.28
N PRO A 102 4.42 -20.72 -0.47
CA PRO A 102 3.66 -21.82 0.12
C PRO A 102 4.55 -22.91 0.73
N TRP A 103 5.82 -22.96 0.37
CA TRP A 103 6.84 -23.89 0.90
C TRP A 103 7.63 -23.33 2.08
N MET A 104 7.34 -22.12 2.53
CA MET A 104 7.94 -21.45 3.67
C MET A 104 6.93 -21.32 4.82
N ASP A 105 7.37 -21.54 6.05
CA ASP A 105 6.57 -21.26 7.24
C ASP A 105 6.42 -19.73 7.49
N VAL A 106 5.73 -19.34 8.57
CA VAL A 106 5.51 -17.94 8.94
C VAL A 106 6.85 -17.21 9.14
N CYS A 107 7.75 -17.79 9.94
CA CYS A 107 9.05 -17.17 10.21
C CYS A 107 9.89 -17.02 8.95
N GLN A 108 9.94 -18.02 8.09
CA GLN A 108 10.69 -18.01 6.84
C GLN A 108 10.12 -16.97 5.86
N ASN A 109 8.78 -16.88 5.74
CA ASN A 109 8.14 -15.85 4.93
C ASN A 109 8.54 -14.45 5.39
N ILE A 110 8.49 -14.17 6.71
CA ILE A 110 8.85 -12.86 7.28
C ILE A 110 10.35 -12.58 7.09
N ALA A 111 11.19 -13.58 7.31
CA ALA A 111 12.65 -13.44 7.23
C ALA A 111 13.18 -13.30 5.80
N PHE A 112 12.41 -13.69 4.78
CA PHE A 112 12.90 -13.77 3.39
C PHE A 112 13.57 -12.48 2.90
N GLY A 113 12.90 -11.34 3.06
CA GLY A 113 13.47 -10.05 2.64
C GLY A 113 14.73 -9.64 3.43
N LEU A 114 14.83 -10.06 4.69
CA LEU A 114 16.01 -9.83 5.54
C LEU A 114 17.20 -10.67 5.06
N GLU A 115 16.95 -11.87 4.53
CA GLU A 115 17.97 -12.72 3.89
C GLU A 115 18.52 -12.09 2.62
N MET A 116 17.64 -11.56 1.78
CA MET A 116 18.05 -10.84 0.57
C MET A 116 18.88 -9.59 0.88
N LYS A 117 18.61 -8.93 2.03
CA LYS A 117 19.44 -7.83 2.57
C LYS A 117 20.75 -8.32 3.19
N LYS A 118 21.02 -9.64 3.23
CA LYS A 118 22.22 -10.27 3.80
C LYS A 118 22.48 -9.89 5.26
N LEU A 119 21.43 -9.70 6.06
CA LEU A 119 21.57 -9.43 7.48
C LEU A 119 22.10 -10.67 8.22
N PRO A 120 22.91 -10.48 9.28
CA PRO A 120 23.36 -11.58 10.13
C PRO A 120 22.20 -12.36 10.74
N THR A 121 22.39 -13.69 10.91
CA THR A 121 21.31 -14.61 11.35
C THR A 121 20.67 -14.20 12.67
N HIS A 122 21.47 -13.72 13.65
CA HIS A 122 20.91 -13.28 14.94
C HIS A 122 19.97 -12.08 14.76
N LYS A 123 20.37 -11.06 13.97
CA LYS A 123 19.53 -9.89 13.68
C LYS A 123 18.24 -10.29 12.94
N ARG A 124 18.33 -11.22 11.97
CA ARG A 124 17.16 -11.73 11.27
C ARG A 124 16.16 -12.37 12.23
N LYS A 125 16.64 -13.23 13.16
CA LYS A 125 15.80 -13.87 14.17
C LYS A 125 15.11 -12.86 15.09
N ASP A 126 15.84 -11.84 15.55
CA ASP A 126 15.29 -10.82 16.45
C ASP A 126 14.20 -9.98 15.74
N ILE A 127 14.47 -9.55 14.50
CA ILE A 127 13.51 -8.80 13.69
C ILE A 127 12.28 -9.67 13.40
N THR A 128 12.47 -10.92 12.98
CA THR A 128 11.37 -11.83 12.67
C THR A 128 10.48 -12.03 13.90
N ARG A 129 11.05 -12.29 15.07
CA ARG A 129 10.31 -12.43 16.33
C ARG A 129 9.51 -11.18 16.66
N HIS A 130 10.11 -10.00 16.53
CA HIS A 130 9.43 -8.73 16.75
C HIS A 130 8.18 -8.59 15.86
N TYR A 131 8.29 -8.91 14.54
CA TYR A 131 7.14 -8.80 13.64
C TYR A 131 6.11 -9.90 13.83
N VAL A 132 6.50 -11.11 14.23
CA VAL A 132 5.54 -12.17 14.64
C VAL A 132 4.69 -11.69 15.82
N ASP A 133 5.33 -11.08 16.84
CA ASP A 133 4.65 -10.52 18.01
C ASP A 133 3.75 -9.32 17.63
N LEU A 134 4.28 -8.38 16.83
CA LEU A 134 3.56 -7.18 16.39
C LEU A 134 2.23 -7.51 15.69
N VAL A 135 2.22 -8.55 14.85
CA VAL A 135 1.02 -8.98 14.11
C VAL A 135 0.21 -10.07 14.84
N GLY A 136 0.58 -10.43 16.08
CA GLY A 136 -0.15 -11.37 16.91
C GLY A 136 -0.18 -12.79 16.34
N LEU A 137 0.96 -13.29 15.86
CA LEU A 137 1.13 -14.65 15.33
C LEU A 137 2.03 -15.54 16.21
N VAL A 138 2.22 -15.17 17.48
CA VAL A 138 2.92 -16.00 18.47
C VAL A 138 2.22 -17.36 18.60
N GLY A 139 2.99 -18.46 18.53
CA GLY A 139 2.50 -19.85 18.52
C GLY A 139 2.14 -20.38 17.11
N PHE A 140 2.32 -19.57 16.06
CA PHE A 140 2.10 -19.96 14.67
C PHE A 140 3.36 -19.89 13.80
N GLU A 141 4.52 -19.75 14.42
CA GLU A 141 5.81 -19.50 13.79
C GLU A 141 6.17 -20.51 12.70
N ASP A 142 5.93 -21.81 13.00
CA ASP A 142 6.28 -22.94 12.14
C ASP A 142 5.11 -23.41 11.23
N LYS A 143 4.01 -22.62 11.18
CA LYS A 143 2.86 -22.96 10.33
C LYS A 143 3.08 -22.50 8.89
N PHE A 144 2.68 -23.33 7.94
CA PHE A 144 2.71 -23.01 6.52
C PHE A 144 1.44 -22.25 6.08
N PRO A 145 1.48 -21.48 4.98
CA PRO A 145 0.32 -20.69 4.52
C PRO A 145 -0.99 -21.47 4.39
N HIS A 146 -0.96 -22.74 3.97
CA HIS A 146 -2.16 -23.58 3.84
C HIS A 146 -2.80 -23.96 5.20
N GLN A 147 -2.09 -23.80 6.31
CA GLN A 147 -2.56 -24.07 7.67
C GLN A 147 -3.14 -22.82 8.36
N LEU A 148 -3.10 -21.67 7.69
CA LEU A 148 -3.50 -20.36 8.22
C LEU A 148 -4.85 -19.91 7.67
N SER A 149 -5.63 -19.18 8.47
CA SER A 149 -6.82 -18.48 7.99
C SER A 149 -6.44 -17.34 7.02
N GLY A 150 -7.42 -16.81 6.27
CA GLY A 150 -7.19 -15.67 5.36
C GLY A 150 -6.59 -14.46 6.07
N GLY A 151 -7.16 -14.08 7.22
CA GLY A 151 -6.64 -12.97 8.02
C GLY A 151 -5.23 -13.25 8.60
N MET A 152 -4.90 -14.48 8.96
CA MET A 152 -3.54 -14.83 9.39
C MET A 152 -2.55 -14.71 8.23
N ARG A 153 -2.90 -15.20 7.04
CA ARG A 153 -2.06 -15.03 5.83
C ARG A 153 -1.80 -13.55 5.53
N GLN A 154 -2.82 -12.71 5.65
CA GLN A 154 -2.65 -11.26 5.47
C GLN A 154 -1.69 -10.67 6.50
N ARG A 155 -1.80 -11.05 7.77
CA ARG A 155 -0.88 -10.60 8.83
C ARG A 155 0.56 -11.03 8.57
N VAL A 156 0.78 -12.25 8.05
CA VAL A 156 2.12 -12.68 7.60
C VAL A 156 2.63 -11.80 6.45
N ALA A 157 1.79 -11.47 5.46
CA ALA A 157 2.18 -10.60 4.35
C ALA A 157 2.54 -9.18 4.82
N ILE A 158 1.78 -8.62 5.76
CA ILE A 158 2.08 -7.33 6.39
C ILE A 158 3.41 -7.40 7.15
N ALA A 159 3.62 -8.41 8.00
CA ALA A 159 4.85 -8.61 8.75
C ALA A 159 6.08 -8.75 7.84
N ARG A 160 5.96 -9.56 6.76
CA ARG A 160 7.01 -9.72 5.74
C ARG A 160 7.37 -8.40 5.07
N ALA A 161 6.37 -7.61 4.73
CA ALA A 161 6.55 -6.31 4.08
C ALA A 161 7.21 -5.28 5.02
N LEU A 162 6.80 -5.24 6.29
CA LEU A 162 7.34 -4.31 7.29
C LEU A 162 8.73 -4.70 7.78
N ALA A 163 9.05 -6.01 7.84
CA ALA A 163 10.33 -6.52 8.34
C ALA A 163 11.54 -5.93 7.61
N VAL A 164 11.42 -5.66 6.32
CA VAL A 164 12.49 -5.02 5.54
C VAL A 164 12.62 -3.52 5.79
N GLN A 165 11.77 -2.95 6.65
CA GLN A 165 11.73 -1.52 6.99
C GLN A 165 11.65 -0.64 5.72
N PRO A 166 10.56 -0.74 4.95
CA PRO A 166 10.39 0.05 3.73
C PRO A 166 10.18 1.52 4.06
N HIS A 167 10.50 2.40 3.12
CA HIS A 167 10.12 3.81 3.16
C HIS A 167 8.67 4.00 2.74
N LEU A 168 8.23 3.22 1.74
CA LEU A 168 6.88 3.23 1.19
C LEU A 168 6.30 1.82 1.18
N LEU A 169 5.11 1.65 1.76
CA LEU A 169 4.34 0.42 1.72
C LEU A 169 3.15 0.61 0.78
N LEU A 170 3.09 -0.22 -0.24
CA LEU A 170 2.05 -0.23 -1.26
C LEU A 170 1.13 -1.43 -1.03
N MET A 171 -0.20 -1.24 -1.15
CA MET A 171 -1.18 -2.29 -0.93
C MET A 171 -2.23 -2.29 -2.05
N ASP A 172 -2.34 -3.41 -2.76
CA ASP A 172 -3.33 -3.59 -3.83
C ASP A 172 -4.53 -4.38 -3.33
N GLU A 173 -5.64 -3.69 -3.04
CA GLU A 173 -6.91 -4.26 -2.55
C GLU A 173 -6.71 -5.33 -1.44
N PRO A 174 -5.98 -5.04 -0.35
CA PRO A 174 -5.50 -6.06 0.58
C PRO A 174 -6.60 -6.81 1.32
N PHE A 175 -7.83 -6.28 1.34
CA PHE A 175 -8.94 -6.89 2.07
C PHE A 175 -10.00 -7.53 1.14
N ALA A 176 -9.77 -7.55 -0.17
CA ALA A 176 -10.77 -8.02 -1.15
C ALA A 176 -11.12 -9.50 -0.98
N ALA A 177 -10.17 -10.33 -0.54
CA ALA A 177 -10.35 -11.77 -0.34
C ALA A 177 -11.00 -12.15 1.00
N LEU A 178 -11.34 -11.17 1.86
CA LEU A 178 -11.91 -11.41 3.19
C LEU A 178 -13.44 -11.26 3.19
N ASP A 179 -14.12 -12.08 3.98
CA ASP A 179 -15.52 -11.84 4.32
C ASP A 179 -15.69 -10.54 5.15
N ALA A 180 -16.93 -10.06 5.28
CA ALA A 180 -17.21 -8.75 5.88
C ALA A 180 -16.69 -8.62 7.33
N GLN A 181 -16.88 -9.64 8.16
CA GLN A 181 -16.47 -9.61 9.57
C GLN A 181 -14.94 -9.62 9.71
N ASN A 182 -14.27 -10.50 9.00
CA ASN A 182 -12.81 -10.57 8.99
C ASN A 182 -12.19 -9.31 8.36
N ARG A 183 -12.85 -8.70 7.36
CA ARG A 183 -12.41 -7.45 6.74
C ARG A 183 -12.36 -6.31 7.74
N THR A 184 -13.45 -6.07 8.48
CA THR A 184 -13.52 -5.02 9.52
C THR A 184 -12.42 -5.23 10.56
N PHE A 185 -12.29 -6.45 11.08
CA PHE A 185 -11.24 -6.79 12.03
C PHE A 185 -9.83 -6.53 11.49
N MET A 186 -9.56 -6.90 10.23
CA MET A 186 -8.23 -6.72 9.63
C MET A 186 -7.90 -5.26 9.30
N GLN A 187 -8.90 -4.43 9.02
CA GLN A 187 -8.72 -2.98 8.87
C GLN A 187 -8.29 -2.36 10.20
N ASP A 188 -8.95 -2.72 11.30
CA ASP A 188 -8.60 -2.24 12.65
C ASP A 188 -7.18 -2.70 13.04
N GLU A 189 -6.84 -3.96 12.77
CA GLU A 189 -5.49 -4.49 13.00
C GLU A 189 -4.42 -3.78 12.17
N LEU A 190 -4.69 -3.49 10.89
CA LEU A 190 -3.75 -2.75 10.04
C LEU A 190 -3.50 -1.34 10.60
N VAL A 191 -4.56 -0.64 11.01
CA VAL A 191 -4.45 0.69 11.63
C VAL A 191 -3.64 0.60 12.93
N ARG A 192 -3.91 -0.40 13.79
CA ARG A 192 -3.16 -0.65 15.03
C ARG A 192 -1.68 -0.89 14.78
N ILE A 193 -1.33 -1.73 13.80
CA ILE A 193 0.05 -2.02 13.41
C ILE A 193 0.72 -0.74 12.89
N TRP A 194 0.06 -0.02 12.01
CA TRP A 194 0.57 1.23 11.44
C TRP A 194 0.78 2.32 12.50
N GLN A 195 -0.10 2.43 13.50
CA GLN A 195 0.08 3.38 14.62
C GLN A 195 1.30 3.05 15.50
N ARG A 196 1.65 1.77 15.62
CA ARG A 196 2.84 1.33 16.38
C ARG A 196 4.13 1.55 15.61
N GLU A 197 4.11 1.33 14.32
CA GLU A 197 5.24 1.53 13.40
C GLU A 197 4.82 2.37 12.19
N PRO A 198 4.71 3.71 12.33
CA PRO A 198 4.28 4.58 11.25
C PRO A 198 5.20 4.47 10.03
N LYS A 199 4.60 4.19 8.88
CA LYS A 199 5.21 4.18 7.55
C LYS A 199 4.33 4.96 6.60
N THR A 200 4.90 5.46 5.52
CA THR A 200 4.09 5.98 4.42
C THR A 200 3.42 4.81 3.72
N VAL A 201 2.10 4.86 3.64
CA VAL A 201 1.29 3.78 3.06
C VAL A 201 0.46 4.35 1.92
N VAL A 202 0.44 3.65 0.79
CA VAL A 202 -0.53 3.88 -0.30
C VAL A 202 -1.33 2.60 -0.50
N LEU A 203 -2.62 2.68 -0.24
CA LEU A 203 -3.56 1.59 -0.40
C LEU A 203 -4.50 1.90 -1.56
N VAL A 204 -4.68 0.99 -2.50
CA VAL A 204 -5.72 1.10 -3.52
C VAL A 204 -6.94 0.28 -3.12
N THR A 205 -8.11 0.86 -3.31
CA THR A 205 -9.39 0.21 -3.01
C THR A 205 -10.50 0.76 -3.90
N HIS A 206 -11.60 0.02 -3.98
CA HIS A 206 -12.87 0.48 -4.53
C HIS A 206 -13.94 0.70 -3.44
N SER A 207 -13.62 0.44 -2.18
CA SER A 207 -14.52 0.59 -1.04
C SER A 207 -14.34 1.95 -0.37
N ILE A 208 -15.41 2.73 -0.34
CA ILE A 208 -15.45 4.05 0.33
C ILE A 208 -15.22 3.89 1.83
N ASP A 209 -15.89 2.93 2.47
CA ASP A 209 -15.81 2.72 3.92
C ASP A 209 -14.39 2.30 4.32
N GLU A 210 -13.75 1.45 3.53
CA GLU A 210 -12.35 1.09 3.72
C GLU A 210 -11.43 2.31 3.63
N ALA A 211 -11.56 3.11 2.57
CA ALA A 211 -10.76 4.32 2.38
C ALA A 211 -10.93 5.29 3.56
N ILE A 212 -12.18 5.54 4.01
CA ILE A 212 -12.42 6.40 5.17
C ILE A 212 -11.81 5.78 6.43
N LYS A 213 -12.00 4.49 6.68
CA LYS A 213 -11.62 3.82 7.93
C LYS A 213 -10.13 3.86 8.20
N VAL A 214 -9.30 3.59 7.16
CA VAL A 214 -7.86 3.37 7.38
C VAL A 214 -6.97 4.59 7.07
N SER A 215 -7.39 5.52 6.19
CA SER A 215 -6.48 6.51 5.62
C SER A 215 -6.52 7.89 6.30
N ASP A 216 -5.44 8.65 6.20
CA ASP A 216 -5.35 10.07 6.59
C ASP A 216 -5.72 10.99 5.42
N CYS A 217 -5.59 10.49 4.19
CA CYS A 217 -5.99 11.20 2.99
C CYS A 217 -6.48 10.23 1.92
N ILE A 218 -7.37 10.71 1.04
CA ILE A 218 -7.98 9.94 -0.03
C ILE A 218 -7.79 10.68 -1.34
N ALA A 219 -7.15 10.00 -2.32
CA ALA A 219 -7.09 10.44 -3.70
C ALA A 219 -8.21 9.74 -4.48
N VAL A 220 -9.22 10.48 -4.91
CA VAL A 220 -10.32 9.95 -5.73
C VAL A 220 -9.89 9.98 -7.20
N MET A 221 -9.96 8.83 -7.88
CA MET A 221 -9.57 8.70 -9.28
C MET A 221 -10.78 8.69 -10.20
N THR A 222 -10.63 9.35 -11.36
CA THR A 222 -11.59 9.28 -12.48
C THR A 222 -11.61 7.89 -13.10
N ARG A 223 -12.66 7.58 -13.88
CA ARG A 223 -12.65 6.44 -14.81
C ARG A 223 -11.52 6.61 -15.84
N ARG A 224 -11.29 5.55 -16.63
CA ARG A 224 -10.23 5.56 -17.66
C ARG A 224 -10.40 6.67 -18.70
N PRO A 225 -9.37 7.48 -18.97
CA PRO A 225 -8.04 7.46 -18.37
C PRO A 225 -8.05 7.96 -16.92
N GLY A 226 -7.38 7.21 -16.04
CA GLY A 226 -7.31 7.56 -14.62
C GLY A 226 -6.56 8.87 -14.39
N ARG A 227 -7.20 9.78 -13.65
CA ARG A 227 -6.65 11.04 -13.16
C ARG A 227 -7.01 11.20 -11.69
N VAL A 228 -6.29 12.00 -10.95
CA VAL A 228 -6.75 12.42 -9.62
C VAL A 228 -7.82 13.48 -9.82
N LYS A 229 -9.07 13.13 -9.46
CA LYS A 229 -10.23 14.04 -9.51
C LYS A 229 -10.20 14.99 -8.32
N GLU A 230 -9.95 14.45 -7.13
CA GLU A 230 -9.91 15.20 -5.89
C GLU A 230 -8.99 14.53 -4.87
N PHE A 231 -8.29 15.34 -4.07
CA PHE A 231 -7.49 14.89 -2.93
C PHE A 231 -8.12 15.43 -1.65
N ILE A 232 -8.48 14.54 -0.74
CA ILE A 232 -9.25 14.86 0.48
C ILE A 232 -8.47 14.43 1.70
N ASN A 233 -8.24 15.37 2.63
CA ASN A 233 -7.73 15.03 3.97
C ASN A 233 -8.86 14.51 4.86
N VAL A 234 -8.63 13.39 5.52
CA VAL A 234 -9.60 12.75 6.42
C VAL A 234 -9.34 13.22 7.85
N ASN A 235 -10.03 14.30 8.25
CA ASN A 235 -9.87 14.93 9.56
C ASN A 235 -10.78 14.28 10.60
N LEU A 236 -10.85 12.93 10.63
CA LEU A 236 -11.63 12.18 11.61
C LEU A 236 -10.69 11.50 12.61
N PRO A 237 -10.97 11.61 13.93
CA PRO A 237 -10.16 10.92 14.94
C PRO A 237 -10.27 9.40 14.80
N ARG A 238 -9.25 8.67 15.24
CA ARG A 238 -9.26 7.20 15.32
C ARG A 238 -9.49 6.75 16.78
N PRO A 239 -10.24 5.68 17.06
CA PRO A 239 -10.98 4.85 16.09
C PRO A 239 -12.16 5.61 15.47
N ARG A 240 -12.43 5.36 14.18
CA ARG A 240 -13.51 6.02 13.45
C ARG A 240 -14.82 5.27 13.63
N ASP A 241 -15.85 6.02 14.02
CA ASP A 241 -17.20 5.52 14.17
C ASP A 241 -17.98 5.76 12.88
N GLU A 242 -18.52 4.68 12.30
CA GLU A 242 -19.26 4.72 11.05
C GLU A 242 -20.63 5.42 11.19
N ASP A 243 -21.12 5.56 12.42
CA ASP A 243 -22.37 6.26 12.75
C ASP A 243 -22.16 7.76 13.05
N ASP A 244 -20.90 8.22 13.12
CA ASP A 244 -20.59 9.64 13.30
C ASP A 244 -21.08 10.47 12.10
N LEU A 245 -21.70 11.61 12.38
CA LEU A 245 -22.21 12.52 11.35
C LEU A 245 -21.12 12.97 10.38
N ALA A 246 -19.92 13.26 10.85
CA ALA A 246 -18.80 13.66 10.01
C ALA A 246 -18.34 12.51 9.11
N TYR A 247 -18.35 11.25 9.59
CA TYR A 247 -18.10 10.06 8.79
C TYR A 247 -19.13 9.91 7.67
N LEU A 248 -20.42 10.01 8.02
CA LEU A 248 -21.53 9.90 7.08
C LEU A 248 -21.49 10.99 6.00
N GLN A 249 -21.14 12.23 6.38
CA GLN A 249 -20.97 13.33 5.43
C GLN A 249 -19.82 13.08 4.46
N LEU A 250 -18.67 12.62 4.94
CA LEU A 250 -17.52 12.27 4.09
C LEU A 250 -17.85 11.09 3.16
N ARG A 251 -18.52 10.07 3.69
CA ARG A 251 -19.00 8.91 2.91
C ARG A 251 -19.92 9.33 1.76
N ARG A 252 -20.87 10.25 2.04
CA ARG A 252 -21.76 10.80 1.01
C ARG A 252 -20.97 11.57 -0.06
N ARG A 253 -20.08 12.48 0.36
CA ARG A 253 -19.22 13.24 -0.57
C ARG A 253 -18.41 12.32 -1.50
N LEU A 254 -17.77 11.30 -0.95
CA LEU A 254 -16.98 10.35 -1.75
C LEU A 254 -17.86 9.55 -2.72
N ARG A 255 -19.08 9.18 -2.29
CA ARG A 255 -20.05 8.51 -3.16
C ARG A 255 -20.43 9.40 -4.34
N ASP A 256 -20.77 10.67 -4.08
CA ASP A 256 -21.15 11.62 -5.12
C ASP A 256 -20.01 11.80 -6.13
N LEU A 257 -18.75 11.99 -5.65
CA LEU A 257 -17.55 12.11 -6.49
C LEU A 257 -17.32 10.90 -7.40
N ILE A 258 -17.63 9.69 -6.92
CA ILE A 258 -17.48 8.46 -7.71
C ILE A 258 -18.63 8.32 -8.72
N HIS A 259 -19.85 8.71 -8.34
CA HIS A 259 -21.06 8.57 -9.20
C HIS A 259 -21.15 9.62 -10.31
N GLU A 260 -20.62 10.82 -10.13
CA GLU A 260 -20.63 11.89 -11.16
C GLU A 260 -19.92 11.53 -12.47
N GLU A 261 -19.38 10.33 -12.57
CA GLU A 261 -18.65 9.82 -13.75
C GLU A 261 -19.37 8.66 -14.46
N VAL A 262 -20.64 8.49 -14.17
CA VAL A 262 -21.50 7.48 -14.85
C VAL A 262 -22.05 8.01 -16.16
#